data_a08b987f46f855979783f9ff4e2f1845
#
_entry.id   a08b987f46f855979783f9ff4e2f1845
#
_cell.length_a   1.000
_cell.length_b   1.000
_cell.length_c   1.000
_cell.angle_alpha   90.00
_cell.angle_beta   90.00
_cell.angle_gamma   90.00
#
_symmetry.space_group_name_H-M   'P 1'
#
loop_
_entity.id
_entity.type
_entity.pdbx_description
1 polymer ?
#
loop_
_entity_poly.entity_id
_entity_poly.type
_entity_poly.pdbx_seq_one_letter_code
_entity_poly.pdbx_strand_id
1 'polypeptide(L)'
;MSGMKERLLRLLRALSLLLAVLPATAQEPPAPDPTDLVNSLLSGLLGFPDLTGRELQEEVAVVGGVPFRSDVPVDFMSRPDLARYLREVLDAEYPEAKARIDQRTLVAFDLLSPETDLRALRARVLLENIAGFYDERPGKKRLYAVSDDRRLSPSNQLILSHELRHALQDQYVDLHSQLPDAVGDFDDRRLAWLSLLEGDATLVMERFLLRRIPGGGDADDVSGLTLPTPEIAGAPPVVRDQLVLPYLVGLDFARALWKRGGASALRQAWARPPESSEQVLHPEKYFAHESPRPVDVSYTPRGGRLVNEGVLGEVYLRTLLGEGEERAAEGWGGDAFRLFDVGGRTLLFGRSVWDSPEDMRHFLTAAERRFTRVHGAPEWRQGYAVYASGPWRFALAPRAGGVQLVSSDDPLLLADALRSSPGEGSPEPGRAGAP
;
A
#
# COMPACT_ATOMS: atom_id res chain seq x y z
N MET A 1 8.16 -15.19 34.10
CA MET A 1 8.17 -15.15 32.62
C MET A 1 7.22 -14.08 32.04
N SER A 2 6.05 -13.81 32.64
CA SER A 2 5.12 -12.76 32.18
C SER A 2 5.71 -11.34 32.21
N GLY A 3 6.40 -10.95 33.28
CA GLY A 3 6.93 -9.58 33.43
C GLY A 3 8.11 -9.21 32.51
N MET A 4 8.81 -10.19 31.95
CA MET A 4 9.90 -9.95 31.01
C MET A 4 9.37 -9.74 29.59
N LYS A 5 8.33 -10.48 29.16
CA LYS A 5 7.60 -10.26 27.90
C LYS A 5 6.97 -8.85 27.87
N GLU A 6 6.35 -8.42 28.97
CA GLU A 6 5.74 -7.08 29.05
C GLU A 6 6.77 -5.95 29.03
N ARG A 7 7.93 -6.14 29.67
CA ARG A 7 9.04 -5.18 29.62
C ARG A 7 9.65 -5.10 28.21
N LEU A 8 9.74 -6.23 27.52
CA LEU A 8 10.26 -6.31 26.15
C LEU A 8 9.29 -5.68 25.14
N LEU A 9 7.98 -5.91 25.26
CA LEU A 9 6.95 -5.25 24.46
C LEU A 9 6.93 -3.72 24.68
N ARG A 10 7.14 -3.27 25.93
CA ARG A 10 7.29 -1.83 26.24
C ARG A 10 8.60 -1.26 25.67
N LEU A 11 9.69 -2.05 25.63
CA LEU A 11 10.97 -1.68 25.04
C LEU A 11 10.88 -1.63 23.51
N LEU A 12 10.22 -2.58 22.86
CA LEU A 12 9.99 -2.60 21.42
C LEU A 12 9.07 -1.43 21.00
N ARG A 13 8.04 -1.11 21.80
CA ARG A 13 7.21 0.10 21.62
C ARG A 13 8.02 1.39 21.85
N ALA A 14 8.97 1.39 22.81
CA ALA A 14 9.86 2.53 23.05
C ALA A 14 10.91 2.67 21.94
N LEU A 15 11.42 1.57 21.38
CA LEU A 15 12.31 1.56 20.21
C LEU A 15 11.63 2.14 18.97
N SER A 16 10.39 1.76 18.75
CA SER A 16 9.54 2.29 17.67
C SER A 16 9.24 3.78 17.84
N LEU A 17 9.04 4.24 19.10
CA LEU A 17 8.85 5.65 19.44
C LEU A 17 10.15 6.48 19.33
N LEU A 18 11.31 5.88 19.56
CA LEU A 18 12.61 6.55 19.45
C LEU A 18 13.06 6.77 17.99
N LEU A 19 12.60 5.94 17.07
CA LEU A 19 12.80 6.18 15.62
C LEU A 19 11.86 7.27 15.07
N ALA A 20 10.82 7.66 15.82
CA ALA A 20 9.76 8.55 15.37
C ALA A 20 9.78 9.98 15.94
N VAL A 21 10.65 10.34 16.90
CA VAL A 21 10.58 11.67 17.55
C VAL A 21 11.97 12.28 17.77
N LEU A 22 12.28 13.37 17.06
CA LEU A 22 12.81 14.61 17.63
C LEU A 22 12.71 15.76 16.62
N PRO A 23 12.00 16.87 16.92
CA PRO A 23 12.11 18.08 16.14
C PRO A 23 13.44 18.78 16.47
N ALA A 24 14.14 19.21 15.43
CA ALA A 24 15.33 20.06 15.58
C ALA A 24 14.94 21.44 16.13
N THR A 25 15.15 21.65 17.42
CA THR A 25 15.24 22.99 18.01
C THR A 25 16.64 23.20 18.60
N ALA A 26 17.14 24.40 18.41
CA ALA A 26 18.53 24.82 18.55
C ALA A 26 19.14 24.68 19.95
N GLN A 27 20.49 24.41 19.96
CA GLN A 27 21.45 24.67 21.02
C GLN A 27 21.46 23.79 22.26
N GLU A 28 21.55 22.48 22.03
CA GLU A 28 22.21 21.55 22.95
C GLU A 28 23.28 20.77 22.19
N PRO A 29 24.30 20.15 22.88
CA PRO A 29 25.28 19.32 22.19
C PRO A 29 24.51 18.29 21.35
N PRO A 30 25.01 17.93 20.14
CA PRO A 30 24.27 17.07 19.23
C PRO A 30 23.81 15.83 19.98
N ALA A 31 22.49 15.64 20.06
CA ALA A 31 21.93 14.41 20.58
C ALA A 31 22.55 13.24 19.78
N PRO A 32 22.87 12.11 20.43
CA PRO A 32 23.38 10.95 19.72
C PRO A 32 22.40 10.60 18.61
N ASP A 33 22.94 10.22 17.45
CA ASP A 33 22.13 9.80 16.31
C ASP A 33 21.14 8.72 16.79
N PRO A 34 19.84 8.86 16.56
CA PRO A 34 18.87 7.86 16.94
C PRO A 34 19.25 6.44 16.50
N THR A 35 19.95 6.33 15.37
CA THR A 35 20.47 5.07 14.83
C THR A 35 21.56 4.46 15.75
N ASP A 36 22.43 5.29 16.34
CA ASP A 36 23.47 4.83 17.27
C ASP A 36 22.86 4.31 18.58
N LEU A 37 21.81 4.94 19.06
CA LEU A 37 21.09 4.50 20.24
C LEU A 37 20.39 3.15 19.96
N VAL A 38 19.74 2.99 18.82
CA VAL A 38 19.12 1.74 18.39
C VAL A 38 20.17 0.64 18.27
N ASN A 39 21.31 0.89 17.61
CA ASN A 39 22.39 -0.08 17.48
C ASN A 39 22.97 -0.48 18.84
N SER A 40 23.12 0.48 19.75
CA SER A 40 23.59 0.22 21.12
C SER A 40 22.64 -0.67 21.91
N LEU A 41 21.32 -0.41 21.77
CA LEU A 41 20.28 -1.24 22.39
C LEU A 41 20.22 -2.65 21.79
N LEU A 42 20.26 -2.78 20.47
CA LEU A 42 20.25 -4.07 19.78
C LEU A 42 21.49 -4.90 20.14
N SER A 43 22.67 -4.29 20.15
CA SER A 43 23.91 -4.96 20.53
C SER A 43 23.93 -5.34 21.99
N GLY A 44 23.56 -4.41 22.88
CA GLY A 44 23.67 -4.61 24.34
C GLY A 44 22.59 -5.51 24.93
N LEU A 45 21.36 -5.46 24.41
CA LEU A 45 20.23 -6.24 24.94
C LEU A 45 20.01 -7.56 24.20
N LEU A 46 20.25 -7.61 22.90
CA LEU A 46 19.93 -8.76 22.05
C LEU A 46 21.18 -9.49 21.56
N GLY A 47 22.38 -8.96 21.85
CA GLY A 47 23.63 -9.65 21.52
C GLY A 47 23.77 -9.92 20.01
N PHE A 48 23.42 -8.93 19.16
CA PHE A 48 23.59 -9.08 17.71
C PHE A 48 25.06 -9.41 17.38
N PRO A 49 25.33 -10.53 16.70
CA PRO A 49 26.68 -10.87 16.28
C PRO A 49 27.16 -9.96 15.15
N ASP A 50 28.47 -9.88 14.98
CA ASP A 50 29.06 -9.22 13.80
C ASP A 50 29.03 -10.21 12.63
N LEU A 51 27.98 -10.13 11.81
CA LEU A 51 27.76 -11.04 10.68
C LEU A 51 28.35 -10.47 9.38
N THR A 52 28.98 -11.34 8.60
CA THR A 52 29.25 -11.07 7.18
C THR A 52 27.94 -11.13 6.36
N GLY A 53 27.95 -10.55 5.16
CA GLY A 53 26.80 -10.65 4.28
C GLY A 53 26.39 -12.09 3.96
N ARG A 54 27.34 -13.01 3.88
CA ARG A 54 27.07 -14.44 3.65
C ARG A 54 26.42 -15.12 4.86
N GLU A 55 26.95 -14.87 6.06
CA GLU A 55 26.35 -15.42 7.30
C GLU A 55 24.94 -14.90 7.51
N LEU A 56 24.69 -13.61 7.21
CA LEU A 56 23.35 -13.04 7.25
C LEU A 56 22.41 -13.74 6.26
N GLN A 57 22.88 -14.01 5.04
CA GLN A 57 22.12 -14.75 4.02
C GLN A 57 21.78 -16.17 4.50
N GLU A 58 22.73 -16.90 5.09
CA GLU A 58 22.51 -18.23 5.64
C GLU A 58 21.46 -18.20 6.78
N GLU A 59 21.52 -17.21 7.67
CA GLU A 59 20.53 -17.06 8.74
C GLU A 59 19.11 -16.75 8.19
N VAL A 60 18.99 -15.87 7.20
CA VAL A 60 17.72 -15.55 6.53
C VAL A 60 17.13 -16.80 5.88
N ALA A 61 17.96 -17.64 5.24
CA ALA A 61 17.50 -18.91 4.68
C ALA A 61 16.93 -19.84 5.76
N VAL A 62 17.60 -19.92 6.92
CA VAL A 62 17.16 -20.77 8.04
C VAL A 62 15.85 -20.28 8.63
N VAL A 63 15.73 -18.98 8.95
CA VAL A 63 14.50 -18.45 9.59
C VAL A 63 13.32 -18.41 8.64
N GLY A 64 13.58 -18.15 7.34
CA GLY A 64 12.57 -18.14 6.29
C GLY A 64 12.22 -19.51 5.72
N GLY A 65 12.99 -20.56 6.10
CA GLY A 65 12.74 -21.95 5.68
C GLY A 65 12.88 -22.22 4.18
N VAL A 66 13.56 -21.34 3.44
CA VAL A 66 13.79 -21.46 1.98
C VAL A 66 15.27 -21.19 1.70
N PRO A 67 15.99 -22.08 0.99
CA PRO A 67 17.39 -21.87 0.66
C PRO A 67 17.55 -20.88 -0.50
N PHE A 68 18.63 -20.11 -0.50
CA PHE A 68 19.07 -19.36 -1.67
C PHE A 68 19.58 -20.31 -2.76
N ARG A 69 19.37 -19.94 -4.02
CA ARG A 69 19.88 -20.66 -5.21
C ARG A 69 21.30 -20.18 -5.61
N SER A 70 21.63 -18.95 -5.22
CA SER A 70 22.92 -18.32 -5.48
C SER A 70 23.22 -17.28 -4.41
N ASP A 71 24.51 -16.97 -4.24
CA ASP A 71 24.95 -15.89 -3.36
C ASP A 71 24.42 -14.53 -3.87
N VAL A 72 24.04 -13.66 -2.94
CA VAL A 72 23.59 -12.30 -3.19
C VAL A 72 24.72 -11.34 -2.87
N PRO A 73 25.26 -10.60 -3.84
CA PRO A 73 26.27 -9.59 -3.58
C PRO A 73 25.71 -8.46 -2.70
N VAL A 74 26.49 -8.05 -1.69
CA VAL A 74 26.16 -6.91 -0.83
C VAL A 74 27.15 -5.78 -1.10
N ASP A 75 26.65 -4.65 -1.52
CA ASP A 75 27.41 -3.41 -1.72
C ASP A 75 26.97 -2.35 -0.69
N PHE A 76 27.85 -1.38 -0.44
CA PHE A 76 27.59 -0.28 0.47
C PHE A 76 27.43 1.02 -0.32
N MET A 77 26.45 1.83 0.08
CA MET A 77 26.13 3.09 -0.55
C MET A 77 26.04 4.19 0.51
N SER A 78 26.60 5.36 0.20
CA SER A 78 26.43 6.54 1.06
C SER A 78 25.05 7.16 0.88
N ARG A 79 24.59 7.96 1.85
CA ARG A 79 23.33 8.73 1.71
C ARG A 79 23.30 9.63 0.47
N PRO A 80 24.36 10.40 0.12
CA PRO A 80 24.39 11.19 -1.12
C PRO A 80 24.29 10.33 -2.40
N ASP A 81 24.92 9.15 -2.41
CA ASP A 81 24.85 8.24 -3.55
C ASP A 81 23.46 7.63 -3.70
N LEU A 82 22.83 7.24 -2.59
CA LEU A 82 21.44 6.81 -2.57
C LEU A 82 20.50 7.88 -3.15
N ALA A 83 20.67 9.14 -2.71
CA ALA A 83 19.84 10.24 -3.21
C ALA A 83 19.98 10.45 -4.73
N ARG A 84 21.18 10.26 -5.28
CA ARG A 84 21.41 10.29 -6.73
C ARG A 84 20.76 9.11 -7.41
N TYR A 85 20.99 7.91 -6.91
CA TYR A 85 20.42 6.66 -7.43
C TYR A 85 18.90 6.70 -7.47
N LEU A 86 18.24 7.11 -6.39
CA LEU A 86 16.77 7.19 -6.34
C LEU A 86 16.18 8.21 -7.32
N ARG A 87 16.89 9.32 -7.57
CA ARG A 87 16.48 10.26 -8.62
C ARG A 87 16.52 9.59 -10.00
N GLU A 88 17.60 8.86 -10.32
CA GLU A 88 17.71 8.13 -11.58
C GLU A 88 16.60 7.07 -11.74
N VAL A 89 16.29 6.33 -10.66
CA VAL A 89 15.19 5.36 -10.65
C VAL A 89 13.84 6.05 -10.85
N LEU A 90 13.56 7.13 -10.12
CA LEU A 90 12.31 7.89 -10.25
C LEU A 90 12.16 8.49 -11.65
N ASP A 91 13.23 8.98 -12.26
CA ASP A 91 13.19 9.53 -13.61
C ASP A 91 12.89 8.45 -14.66
N ALA A 92 13.39 7.22 -14.44
CA ALA A 92 13.19 6.10 -15.34
C ALA A 92 11.82 5.42 -15.14
N GLU A 93 11.43 5.13 -13.89
CA GLU A 93 10.27 4.27 -13.58
C GLU A 93 9.01 5.07 -13.23
N TYR A 94 9.18 6.30 -12.74
CA TYR A 94 8.08 7.20 -12.39
C TYR A 94 8.27 8.60 -12.99
N PRO A 95 8.30 8.71 -14.32
CA PRO A 95 8.46 9.99 -14.99
C PRO A 95 7.30 10.94 -14.70
N GLU A 96 7.55 12.25 -14.88
CA GLU A 96 6.59 13.33 -14.61
C GLU A 96 5.21 13.13 -15.30
N ALA A 97 5.21 12.55 -16.50
CA ALA A 97 3.98 12.28 -17.23
C ALA A 97 3.10 11.24 -16.53
N LYS A 98 3.71 10.16 -16.00
CA LYS A 98 3.02 9.13 -15.22
C LYS A 98 2.50 9.72 -13.89
N ALA A 99 3.35 10.46 -13.18
CA ALA A 99 2.98 11.10 -11.91
C ALA A 99 1.76 12.02 -12.06
N ARG A 100 1.67 12.78 -13.15
CA ARG A 100 0.52 13.63 -13.45
C ARG A 100 -0.76 12.82 -13.72
N ILE A 101 -0.66 11.69 -14.40
CA ILE A 101 -1.81 10.82 -14.64
C ILE A 101 -2.31 10.24 -13.30
N ASP A 102 -1.41 9.74 -12.46
CA ASP A 102 -1.75 9.20 -11.15
C ASP A 102 -2.36 10.26 -10.24
N GLN A 103 -1.74 11.45 -10.16
CA GLN A 103 -2.29 12.57 -9.39
C GLN A 103 -3.69 12.94 -9.87
N ARG A 104 -3.89 13.06 -11.19
CA ARG A 104 -5.19 13.38 -11.79
C ARG A 104 -6.24 12.30 -11.46
N THR A 105 -5.84 11.05 -11.43
CA THR A 105 -6.71 9.93 -11.05
C THR A 105 -7.10 10.01 -9.58
N LEU A 106 -6.14 10.23 -8.68
CA LEU A 106 -6.42 10.35 -7.24
C LEU A 106 -7.31 11.55 -6.91
N VAL A 107 -7.08 12.68 -7.58
CA VAL A 107 -7.94 13.87 -7.43
C VAL A 107 -9.36 13.60 -7.92
N ALA A 108 -9.50 12.89 -9.03
CA ALA A 108 -10.81 12.53 -9.58
C ALA A 108 -11.59 11.54 -8.68
N PHE A 109 -10.91 10.77 -7.84
CA PHE A 109 -11.52 9.94 -6.79
C PHE A 109 -11.72 10.67 -5.46
N ASP A 110 -11.36 11.94 -5.35
CA ASP A 110 -11.36 12.68 -4.06
C ASP A 110 -10.44 12.08 -2.98
N LEU A 111 -9.37 11.43 -3.43
CA LEU A 111 -8.34 10.81 -2.58
C LEU A 111 -7.14 11.73 -2.34
N LEU A 112 -6.95 12.76 -3.16
CA LEU A 112 -5.81 13.67 -3.10
C LEU A 112 -6.26 15.11 -3.43
N SER A 113 -5.65 16.10 -2.75
CA SER A 113 -5.84 17.50 -3.09
C SER A 113 -5.19 17.84 -4.44
N PRO A 114 -5.86 18.65 -5.29
CA PRO A 114 -5.30 19.10 -6.58
C PRO A 114 -3.96 19.83 -6.47
N GLU A 115 -3.68 20.47 -5.32
CA GLU A 115 -2.46 21.23 -5.05
C GLU A 115 -1.27 20.36 -4.66
N THR A 116 -1.47 19.05 -4.45
CA THR A 116 -0.40 18.15 -4.03
C THR A 116 0.53 17.82 -5.19
N ASP A 117 1.82 18.04 -5.04
CA ASP A 117 2.83 17.48 -5.94
C ASP A 117 3.12 16.02 -5.53
N LEU A 118 2.42 15.08 -6.15
CA LEU A 118 2.52 13.66 -5.83
C LEU A 118 3.93 13.11 -6.05
N ARG A 119 4.62 13.56 -7.13
CA ARG A 119 5.96 13.08 -7.46
C ARG A 119 6.99 13.54 -6.43
N ALA A 120 6.98 14.84 -6.09
CA ALA A 120 7.86 15.38 -5.08
C ALA A 120 7.61 14.75 -3.70
N LEU A 121 6.33 14.53 -3.35
CA LEU A 121 5.96 13.86 -2.10
C LEU A 121 6.51 12.44 -2.02
N ARG A 122 6.31 11.63 -3.06
CA ARG A 122 6.84 10.25 -3.13
C ARG A 122 8.37 10.22 -3.05
N ALA A 123 9.04 11.11 -3.81
CA ALA A 123 10.49 11.21 -3.78
C ALA A 123 11.02 11.51 -2.37
N ARG A 124 10.40 12.45 -1.65
CA ARG A 124 10.78 12.80 -0.28
C ARG A 124 10.60 11.63 0.67
N VAL A 125 9.43 10.99 0.65
CA VAL A 125 9.14 9.86 1.54
C VAL A 125 10.11 8.69 1.30
N LEU A 126 10.44 8.37 0.04
CA LEU A 126 11.40 7.32 -0.28
C LEU A 126 12.81 7.66 0.23
N LEU A 127 13.30 8.88 -0.01
CA LEU A 127 14.64 9.30 0.40
C LEU A 127 14.87 9.23 1.93
N GLU A 128 13.85 9.52 2.70
CA GLU A 128 13.95 9.60 4.16
C GLU A 128 13.85 8.22 4.83
N ASN A 129 13.22 7.24 4.17
CA ASN A 129 12.90 5.96 4.78
C ASN A 129 13.77 4.78 4.33
N ILE A 130 14.55 4.91 3.25
CA ILE A 130 15.39 3.82 2.76
C ILE A 130 16.72 3.77 3.53
N ALA A 131 16.99 2.63 4.18
CA ALA A 131 18.27 2.32 4.83
C ALA A 131 19.01 1.12 4.19
N GLY A 132 18.37 0.44 3.27
CA GLY A 132 18.89 -0.62 2.43
C GLY A 132 17.85 -0.98 1.38
N PHE A 133 18.25 -1.66 0.31
CA PHE A 133 17.33 -2.15 -0.71
C PHE A 133 17.97 -3.23 -1.57
N TYR A 134 17.13 -4.08 -2.15
CA TYR A 134 17.52 -5.01 -3.21
C TYR A 134 17.16 -4.43 -4.57
N ASP A 135 18.11 -4.44 -5.52
CA ASP A 135 17.87 -4.00 -6.89
C ASP A 135 17.62 -5.24 -7.79
N GLU A 136 16.35 -5.50 -8.10
CA GLU A 136 15.92 -6.67 -8.88
C GLU A 136 16.14 -6.52 -10.39
N ARG A 137 16.55 -5.35 -10.87
CA ARG A 137 16.70 -5.07 -12.30
C ARG A 137 17.75 -5.95 -12.97
N PRO A 138 17.54 -6.37 -14.23
CA PRO A 138 18.49 -7.16 -14.98
C PRO A 138 19.90 -6.55 -14.98
N GLY A 139 20.90 -7.38 -14.64
CA GLY A 139 22.30 -6.94 -14.56
C GLY A 139 22.68 -6.18 -13.30
N LYS A 140 21.73 -5.91 -12.40
CA LYS A 140 21.96 -5.36 -11.07
C LYS A 140 21.91 -6.47 -10.03
N LYS A 141 20.79 -7.03 -9.72
CA LYS A 141 20.52 -8.16 -8.81
C LYS A 141 21.46 -8.23 -7.62
N ARG A 142 21.48 -7.18 -6.80
CA ARG A 142 22.34 -7.02 -5.62
C ARG A 142 21.69 -6.22 -4.51
N LEU A 143 22.21 -6.42 -3.32
CA LEU A 143 21.79 -5.74 -2.12
C LEU A 143 22.64 -4.48 -1.90
N TYR A 144 22.01 -3.39 -1.52
CA TYR A 144 22.69 -2.17 -1.10
C TYR A 144 22.37 -1.87 0.37
N ALA A 145 23.42 -1.78 1.19
CA ALA A 145 23.35 -1.28 2.56
C ALA A 145 23.70 0.20 2.56
N VAL A 146 22.85 1.04 3.14
CA VAL A 146 23.19 2.44 3.33
C VAL A 146 24.04 2.59 4.57
N SER A 147 25.35 2.76 4.38
CA SER A 147 26.35 2.86 5.47
C SER A 147 27.60 3.54 4.96
N ASP A 148 28.11 4.51 5.75
CA ASP A 148 29.33 5.24 5.42
C ASP A 148 30.59 4.50 5.87
N ASP A 149 30.51 3.63 6.89
CA ASP A 149 31.63 2.86 7.45
C ASP A 149 31.80 1.46 6.85
N ARG A 150 30.91 1.07 5.91
CA ARG A 150 30.90 -0.23 5.23
C ARG A 150 30.77 -1.43 6.18
N ARG A 151 30.09 -1.25 7.31
CA ARG A 151 29.80 -2.30 8.28
C ARG A 151 28.31 -2.60 8.34
N LEU A 152 28.01 -3.84 8.69
CA LEU A 152 26.64 -4.29 8.94
C LEU A 152 26.31 -4.09 10.43
N SER A 153 25.92 -2.87 10.80
CA SER A 153 25.39 -2.60 12.14
C SER A 153 24.16 -3.49 12.45
N PRO A 154 23.78 -3.68 13.70
CA PRO A 154 22.58 -4.46 14.06
C PRO A 154 21.30 -3.99 13.35
N SER A 155 21.10 -2.68 13.22
CA SER A 155 19.97 -2.11 12.45
C SER A 155 20.08 -2.44 10.96
N ASN A 156 21.30 -2.36 10.37
CA ASN A 156 21.51 -2.77 8.99
C ASN A 156 21.23 -4.27 8.81
N GLN A 157 21.68 -5.14 9.71
CA GLN A 157 21.39 -6.58 9.64
C GLN A 157 19.89 -6.86 9.64
N LEU A 158 19.12 -6.14 10.48
CA LEU A 158 17.67 -6.29 10.55
C LEU A 158 17.01 -5.89 9.22
N ILE A 159 17.34 -4.70 8.69
CA ILE A 159 16.82 -4.22 7.42
C ILE A 159 17.24 -5.13 6.27
N LEU A 160 18.52 -5.51 6.22
CA LEU A 160 19.01 -6.39 5.16
C LEU A 160 18.46 -7.81 5.26
N SER A 161 17.99 -8.27 6.41
CA SER A 161 17.27 -9.55 6.50
C SER A 161 15.95 -9.52 5.73
N HIS A 162 15.28 -8.36 5.70
CA HIS A 162 14.11 -8.11 4.85
C HIS A 162 14.49 -8.09 3.36
N GLU A 163 15.48 -7.30 3.00
CA GLU A 163 15.94 -7.14 1.62
C GLU A 163 16.51 -8.43 1.02
N LEU A 164 17.20 -9.24 1.84
CA LEU A 164 17.64 -10.58 1.45
C LEU A 164 16.46 -11.52 1.14
N ARG A 165 15.32 -11.31 1.82
CA ARG A 165 14.13 -12.09 1.49
C ARG A 165 13.62 -11.73 0.10
N HIS A 166 13.65 -10.46 -0.30
CA HIS A 166 13.34 -10.05 -1.69
C HIS A 166 14.32 -10.64 -2.69
N ALA A 167 15.61 -10.62 -2.40
CA ALA A 167 16.61 -11.27 -3.25
C ALA A 167 16.36 -12.79 -3.41
N LEU A 168 15.89 -13.43 -2.34
CA LEU A 168 15.51 -14.84 -2.40
C LEU A 168 14.24 -15.05 -3.22
N GLN A 169 13.18 -14.24 -3.02
CA GLN A 169 11.97 -14.28 -3.82
C GLN A 169 12.31 -14.15 -5.31
N ASP A 170 13.17 -13.18 -5.67
CA ASP A 170 13.62 -12.93 -7.04
C ASP A 170 14.31 -14.14 -7.67
N GLN A 171 15.07 -14.91 -6.90
CA GLN A 171 15.68 -16.16 -7.38
C GLN A 171 14.66 -17.25 -7.71
N TYR A 172 13.42 -17.15 -7.20
CA TYR A 172 12.37 -18.14 -7.42
C TYR A 172 11.32 -17.72 -8.44
N VAL A 173 10.99 -16.42 -8.52
CA VAL A 173 9.87 -15.94 -9.33
C VAL A 173 10.20 -14.75 -10.23
N ASP A 174 11.46 -14.31 -10.32
CA ASP A 174 11.94 -13.20 -11.14
C ASP A 174 11.05 -11.94 -10.98
N LEU A 175 11.25 -11.22 -9.88
CA LEU A 175 10.40 -10.10 -9.45
C LEU A 175 10.23 -9.04 -10.55
N HIS A 176 11.30 -8.75 -11.29
CA HIS A 176 11.28 -7.74 -12.34
C HIS A 176 10.28 -8.09 -13.48
N SER A 177 10.18 -9.39 -13.84
CA SER A 177 9.26 -9.82 -14.90
C SER A 177 7.83 -10.04 -14.44
N GLN A 178 7.62 -10.24 -13.13
CA GLN A 178 6.30 -10.52 -12.56
C GLN A 178 5.54 -9.25 -12.18
N LEU A 179 6.25 -8.13 -11.96
CA LEU A 179 5.59 -6.83 -11.79
C LEU A 179 5.11 -6.39 -13.18
N PRO A 180 3.80 -6.52 -13.50
CA PRO A 180 3.32 -6.12 -14.81
C PRO A 180 3.68 -4.66 -15.05
N ASP A 181 4.04 -4.34 -16.31
CA ASP A 181 4.12 -2.96 -16.79
C ASP A 181 2.74 -2.32 -16.66
N ALA A 182 2.36 -1.99 -15.43
CA ALA A 182 1.08 -1.40 -15.17
C ALA A 182 1.07 0.00 -15.80
N VAL A 183 0.09 0.23 -16.65
CA VAL A 183 -0.22 1.54 -17.25
C VAL A 183 -0.74 2.52 -16.16
N GLY A 184 -0.29 2.40 -14.94
CA GLY A 184 -0.66 3.22 -13.80
C GLY A 184 -0.50 2.43 -12.49
N ASP A 185 -0.48 3.16 -11.37
CA ASP A 185 -0.39 2.55 -10.04
C ASP A 185 -1.75 1.97 -9.55
N PHE A 186 -2.78 2.00 -10.38
CA PHE A 186 -4.15 1.55 -10.05
C PHE A 186 -4.42 0.17 -10.62
N ASP A 187 -3.63 -0.79 -10.17
CA ASP A 187 -3.84 -2.22 -10.40
C ASP A 187 -3.88 -2.91 -9.02
N ASP A 188 -5.07 -3.25 -8.58
CA ASP A 188 -5.28 -3.93 -7.30
C ASP A 188 -4.54 -5.26 -7.20
N ARG A 189 -4.40 -5.97 -8.32
CA ARG A 189 -3.61 -7.20 -8.40
C ARG A 189 -2.13 -6.95 -8.13
N ARG A 190 -1.59 -5.82 -8.63
CA ARG A 190 -0.21 -5.40 -8.32
C ARG A 190 -0.05 -5.08 -6.83
N LEU A 191 -1.01 -4.37 -6.24
CA LEU A 191 -1.01 -4.08 -4.80
C LEU A 191 -1.05 -5.37 -3.98
N ALA A 192 -1.88 -6.32 -4.36
CA ALA A 192 -1.96 -7.63 -3.72
C ALA A 192 -0.64 -8.42 -3.81
N TRP A 193 0.00 -8.39 -4.98
CA TRP A 193 1.31 -9.01 -5.20
C TRP A 193 2.39 -8.37 -4.33
N LEU A 194 2.48 -7.04 -4.32
CA LEU A 194 3.41 -6.31 -3.44
C LEU A 194 3.16 -6.64 -1.97
N SER A 195 1.91 -6.70 -1.54
CA SER A 195 1.56 -7.04 -0.16
C SER A 195 2.03 -8.45 0.23
N LEU A 196 1.94 -9.42 -0.67
CA LEU A 196 2.49 -10.76 -0.43
C LEU A 196 4.02 -10.71 -0.25
N LEU A 197 4.73 -10.00 -1.11
CA LEU A 197 6.20 -9.93 -1.07
C LEU A 197 6.69 -9.20 0.18
N GLU A 198 6.13 -8.03 0.45
CA GLU A 198 6.49 -7.21 1.61
C GLU A 198 6.12 -7.89 2.93
N GLY A 199 4.95 -8.51 2.98
CA GLY A 199 4.50 -9.24 4.16
C GLY A 199 5.38 -10.44 4.47
N ASP A 200 5.78 -11.21 3.48
CA ASP A 200 6.69 -12.33 3.64
C ASP A 200 8.08 -11.87 4.08
N ALA A 201 8.62 -10.80 3.50
CA ALA A 201 9.91 -10.24 3.89
C ALA A 201 9.88 -9.68 5.32
N THR A 202 8.78 -9.02 5.70
CA THR A 202 8.55 -8.52 7.05
C THR A 202 8.43 -9.68 8.07
N LEU A 203 7.72 -10.75 7.73
CA LEU A 203 7.64 -11.95 8.57
C LEU A 203 9.02 -12.57 8.81
N VAL A 204 9.85 -12.65 7.78
CA VAL A 204 11.21 -13.19 7.92
C VAL A 204 12.08 -12.27 8.77
N MET A 205 11.98 -10.95 8.61
CA MET A 205 12.66 -9.97 9.46
C MET A 205 12.24 -10.08 10.93
N GLU A 206 10.93 -10.23 11.21
CA GLU A 206 10.45 -10.47 12.59
C GLU A 206 11.02 -11.77 13.18
N ARG A 207 11.01 -12.86 12.42
CA ARG A 207 11.55 -14.15 12.85
C ARG A 207 13.07 -14.08 13.08
N PHE A 208 13.78 -13.33 12.25
CA PHE A 208 15.21 -13.05 12.39
C PHE A 208 15.50 -12.30 13.70
N LEU A 209 14.72 -11.31 14.06
CA LEU A 209 14.84 -10.58 15.32
C LEU A 209 14.49 -11.46 16.52
N LEU A 210 13.37 -12.19 16.47
CA LEU A 210 12.89 -13.03 17.58
C LEU A 210 13.89 -14.14 17.95
N ARG A 211 14.63 -14.66 16.98
CA ARG A 211 15.67 -15.66 17.22
C ARG A 211 16.77 -15.15 18.16
N ARG A 212 16.97 -13.84 18.26
CA ARG A 212 17.95 -13.19 19.13
C ARG A 212 17.42 -12.85 20.52
N ILE A 213 16.13 -13.00 20.72
CA ILE A 213 15.51 -12.73 22.01
C ILE A 213 15.53 -14.01 22.87
N PRO A 214 16.20 -14.03 24.04
CA PRO A 214 16.18 -15.18 24.92
C PRO A 214 14.75 -15.58 25.30
N GLY A 215 14.33 -16.79 24.94
CA GLY A 215 12.96 -17.25 25.14
C GLY A 215 11.95 -16.60 24.19
N GLY A 216 12.40 -15.96 23.10
CA GLY A 216 11.59 -15.48 22.00
C GLY A 216 10.80 -16.66 21.43
N GLY A 217 9.46 -16.57 21.53
CA GLY A 217 8.52 -17.56 21.04
C GLY A 217 8.30 -17.45 19.53
N ASP A 218 7.30 -18.15 19.03
CA ASP A 218 6.87 -18.03 17.64
C ASP A 218 6.43 -16.60 17.30
N ALA A 219 6.61 -16.23 16.04
CA ALA A 219 6.41 -14.87 15.51
C ALA A 219 4.97 -14.32 15.62
N ASP A 220 4.04 -15.08 16.18
CA ASP A 220 2.64 -14.66 16.34
C ASP A 220 2.44 -13.51 17.35
N ASP A 221 3.48 -13.11 18.11
CA ASP A 221 3.40 -12.18 19.24
C ASP A 221 4.05 -10.80 19.00
N VAL A 222 4.64 -10.54 17.84
CA VAL A 222 5.35 -9.27 17.56
C VAL A 222 4.58 -8.43 16.54
N SER A 223 3.54 -7.76 17.01
CA SER A 223 2.90 -6.69 16.25
C SER A 223 3.59 -5.35 16.52
N GLY A 224 4.13 -4.68 15.52
CA GLY A 224 4.56 -3.29 15.66
C GLY A 224 6.00 -2.94 15.29
N LEU A 225 6.71 -3.77 14.51
CA LEU A 225 8.06 -3.42 14.02
C LEU A 225 8.07 -2.40 12.88
N THR A 226 6.94 -2.17 12.24
CA THR A 226 6.76 -1.16 11.19
C THR A 226 5.89 -0.02 11.73
N LEU A 227 6.50 1.00 12.29
CA LEU A 227 5.80 2.26 12.54
C LEU A 227 6.11 3.24 11.41
N PRO A 228 5.09 3.96 10.91
CA PRO A 228 5.34 5.01 9.93
C PRO A 228 6.23 6.10 10.55
N THR A 229 7.22 6.55 9.79
CA THR A 229 8.01 7.73 10.16
C THR A 229 7.11 8.97 10.21
N PRO A 230 7.53 10.07 10.85
CA PRO A 230 6.76 11.32 10.89
C PRO A 230 6.34 11.80 9.49
N GLU A 231 7.19 11.60 8.48
CA GLU A 231 6.95 11.99 7.08
C GLU A 231 5.84 11.16 6.46
N ILE A 232 5.84 9.85 6.71
CA ILE A 232 4.77 8.95 6.27
C ILE A 232 3.47 9.27 7.03
N ALA A 233 3.55 9.50 8.34
CA ALA A 233 2.37 9.84 9.15
C ALA A 233 1.74 11.17 8.73
N GLY A 234 2.53 12.14 8.27
CA GLY A 234 2.08 13.43 7.74
C GLY A 234 1.64 13.43 6.28
N ALA A 235 1.83 12.32 5.56
CA ALA A 235 1.42 12.21 4.16
C ALA A 235 -0.11 12.11 4.02
N PRO A 236 -0.69 12.52 2.88
CA PRO A 236 -2.09 12.26 2.58
C PRO A 236 -2.45 10.76 2.76
N PRO A 237 -3.63 10.43 3.29
CA PRO A 237 -4.00 9.04 3.60
C PRO A 237 -3.70 8.06 2.46
N VAL A 238 -4.06 8.40 1.23
CA VAL A 238 -3.83 7.53 0.08
C VAL A 238 -2.34 7.26 -0.19
N VAL A 239 -1.47 8.23 0.02
CA VAL A 239 -0.02 8.05 -0.17
C VAL A 239 0.57 7.23 0.98
N ARG A 240 0.16 7.54 2.22
CA ARG A 240 0.52 6.75 3.41
C ARG A 240 0.10 5.29 3.24
N ASP A 241 -1.16 5.05 2.88
CA ASP A 241 -1.73 3.72 2.77
C ASP A 241 -1.07 2.90 1.64
N GLN A 242 -0.75 3.51 0.51
CA GLN A 242 0.04 2.87 -0.55
C GLN A 242 1.42 2.39 -0.09
N LEU A 243 2.05 3.14 0.81
CA LEU A 243 3.40 2.83 1.28
C LEU A 243 3.43 1.90 2.49
N VAL A 244 2.40 1.93 3.33
CA VAL A 244 2.40 1.23 4.63
C VAL A 244 1.56 -0.05 4.60
N LEU A 245 0.40 -0.03 3.92
CA LEU A 245 -0.52 -1.17 3.94
C LEU A 245 0.09 -2.45 3.37
N PRO A 246 0.90 -2.44 2.28
CA PRO A 246 1.55 -3.67 1.81
C PRO A 246 2.34 -4.39 2.91
N TYR A 247 3.01 -3.64 3.79
CA TYR A 247 3.75 -4.22 4.91
C TYR A 247 2.81 -4.75 6.01
N LEU A 248 1.79 -3.97 6.41
CA LEU A 248 0.92 -4.32 7.53
C LEU A 248 -0.04 -5.46 7.18
N VAL A 249 -0.87 -5.26 6.14
CA VAL A 249 -1.85 -6.28 5.72
C VAL A 249 -1.16 -7.48 5.10
N GLY A 250 -0.03 -7.25 4.41
CA GLY A 250 0.79 -8.32 3.86
C GLY A 250 1.41 -9.20 4.94
N LEU A 251 1.85 -8.62 6.06
CA LEU A 251 2.36 -9.39 7.21
C LEU A 251 1.29 -10.31 7.79
N ASP A 252 0.08 -9.81 7.97
CA ASP A 252 -1.03 -10.63 8.49
C ASP A 252 -1.39 -11.75 7.49
N PHE A 253 -1.37 -11.47 6.21
CA PHE A 253 -1.54 -12.47 5.15
C PHE A 253 -0.41 -13.50 5.15
N ALA A 254 0.85 -13.07 5.25
CA ALA A 254 2.01 -13.95 5.32
C ALA A 254 1.97 -14.85 6.58
N ARG A 255 1.53 -14.33 7.72
CA ARG A 255 1.29 -15.09 8.96
C ARG A 255 0.19 -16.14 8.75
N ALA A 256 -0.91 -15.80 8.06
CA ALA A 256 -1.96 -16.76 7.74
C ALA A 256 -1.45 -17.90 6.84
N LEU A 257 -0.64 -17.58 5.83
CA LEU A 257 0.04 -18.56 4.99
C LEU A 257 1.01 -19.43 5.80
N TRP A 258 1.83 -18.79 6.63
CA TRP A 258 2.80 -19.51 7.49
C TRP A 258 2.11 -20.48 8.44
N LYS A 259 1.05 -20.05 9.10
CA LYS A 259 0.24 -20.89 10.00
C LYS A 259 -0.37 -22.09 9.27
N ARG A 260 -0.71 -21.94 8.00
CA ARG A 260 -1.32 -23.01 7.18
C ARG A 260 -0.31 -24.06 6.72
N GLY A 261 0.92 -23.67 6.37
CA GLY A 261 1.89 -24.62 5.81
C GLY A 261 3.34 -24.14 5.79
N GLY A 262 3.70 -23.18 6.66
CA GLY A 262 5.06 -22.68 6.80
C GLY A 262 5.63 -22.12 5.49
N ALA A 263 6.94 -22.27 5.33
CA ALA A 263 7.66 -21.83 4.15
C ALA A 263 7.13 -22.43 2.82
N SER A 264 6.53 -23.62 2.88
CA SER A 264 5.94 -24.23 1.68
C SER A 264 4.73 -23.48 1.17
N ALA A 265 3.85 -23.02 2.08
CA ALA A 265 2.66 -22.24 1.71
C ALA A 265 3.06 -20.87 1.13
N LEU A 266 4.06 -20.19 1.71
CA LEU A 266 4.60 -18.93 1.16
C LEU A 266 5.16 -19.14 -0.26
N ARG A 267 5.96 -20.17 -0.49
CA ARG A 267 6.47 -20.48 -1.84
C ARG A 267 5.38 -20.79 -2.85
N GLN A 268 4.32 -21.45 -2.42
CA GLN A 268 3.15 -21.70 -3.29
C GLN A 268 2.44 -20.38 -3.62
N ALA A 269 2.34 -19.45 -2.66
CA ALA A 269 1.77 -18.14 -2.89
C ALA A 269 2.61 -17.29 -3.86
N TRP A 270 3.95 -17.39 -3.85
CA TRP A 270 4.77 -16.73 -4.89
C TRP A 270 4.47 -17.24 -6.30
N ALA A 271 4.18 -18.54 -6.45
CA ALA A 271 3.84 -19.12 -7.75
C ALA A 271 2.38 -18.87 -8.16
N ARG A 272 1.51 -18.62 -7.20
CA ARG A 272 0.09 -18.26 -7.40
C ARG A 272 -0.28 -17.13 -6.45
N PRO A 273 0.10 -15.88 -6.80
CA PRO A 273 -0.14 -14.73 -5.95
C PRO A 273 -1.63 -14.43 -5.78
N PRO A 274 -2.00 -13.67 -4.74
CA PRO A 274 -3.36 -13.18 -4.60
C PRO A 274 -3.74 -12.30 -5.80
N GLU A 275 -5.01 -12.39 -6.20
CA GLU A 275 -5.56 -11.68 -7.36
C GLU A 275 -6.16 -10.32 -7.01
N SER A 276 -6.32 -10.03 -5.71
CA SER A 276 -6.87 -8.77 -5.21
C SER A 276 -6.35 -8.42 -3.81
N SER A 277 -6.40 -7.15 -3.46
CA SER A 277 -6.15 -6.70 -2.09
C SER A 277 -7.15 -7.26 -1.10
N GLU A 278 -8.37 -7.57 -1.54
CA GLU A 278 -9.36 -8.27 -0.75
C GLU A 278 -8.87 -9.66 -0.30
N GLN A 279 -8.25 -10.44 -1.18
CA GLN A 279 -7.69 -11.75 -0.80
C GLN A 279 -6.54 -11.62 0.21
N VAL A 280 -5.83 -10.49 0.22
CA VAL A 280 -4.79 -10.20 1.22
C VAL A 280 -5.41 -9.83 2.56
N LEU A 281 -6.43 -8.97 2.54
CA LEU A 281 -7.17 -8.55 3.73
C LEU A 281 -7.98 -9.67 4.37
N HIS A 282 -8.46 -10.60 3.54
CA HIS A 282 -9.31 -11.74 3.90
C HIS A 282 -8.68 -13.06 3.39
N PRO A 283 -7.66 -13.61 4.11
CA PRO A 283 -6.92 -14.79 3.64
C PRO A 283 -7.80 -16.01 3.33
N GLU A 284 -8.97 -16.12 3.96
CA GLU A 284 -9.95 -17.16 3.68
C GLU A 284 -10.46 -17.12 2.23
N LYS A 285 -10.60 -15.92 1.62
CA LYS A 285 -10.98 -15.76 0.21
C LYS A 285 -9.87 -16.24 -0.73
N TYR A 286 -8.61 -15.96 -0.40
CA TYR A 286 -7.46 -16.51 -1.13
C TYR A 286 -7.43 -18.04 -1.06
N PHE A 287 -7.66 -18.61 0.13
CA PHE A 287 -7.69 -20.06 0.31
C PHE A 287 -8.89 -20.73 -0.36
N ALA A 288 -10.01 -20.02 -0.51
CA ALA A 288 -11.19 -20.46 -1.24
C ALA A 288 -11.06 -20.29 -2.76
N HIS A 289 -9.99 -19.63 -3.24
CA HIS A 289 -9.81 -19.24 -4.64
C HIS A 289 -10.94 -18.35 -5.17
N GLU A 290 -11.43 -17.45 -4.34
CA GLU A 290 -12.46 -16.47 -4.71
C GLU A 290 -11.83 -15.36 -5.53
N SER A 291 -12.03 -15.36 -6.83
CA SER A 291 -11.48 -14.35 -7.74
C SER A 291 -12.40 -13.13 -7.82
N PRO A 292 -11.83 -11.91 -8.00
CA PRO A 292 -12.61 -10.71 -8.24
C PRO A 292 -13.51 -10.86 -9.48
N ARG A 293 -14.71 -10.32 -9.41
CA ARG A 293 -15.63 -10.29 -10.54
C ARG A 293 -15.21 -9.22 -11.55
N PRO A 294 -15.11 -9.54 -12.83
CA PRO A 294 -14.83 -8.54 -13.85
C PRO A 294 -15.96 -7.51 -13.91
N VAL A 295 -15.59 -6.24 -13.93
CA VAL A 295 -16.53 -5.12 -14.04
C VAL A 295 -16.30 -4.39 -15.35
N ASP A 296 -17.37 -4.22 -16.15
CA ASP A 296 -17.31 -3.46 -17.39
C ASP A 296 -17.66 -1.98 -17.16
N VAL A 297 -16.85 -1.11 -17.74
CA VAL A 297 -17.07 0.33 -17.84
C VAL A 297 -17.04 0.70 -19.32
N SER A 298 -18.16 0.48 -20.00
CA SER A 298 -18.29 0.69 -21.46
C SER A 298 -18.50 2.15 -21.88
N TYR A 299 -18.74 3.06 -20.93
CA TYR A 299 -18.95 4.48 -21.22
C TYR A 299 -17.70 5.15 -21.79
N THR A 300 -17.88 5.89 -22.90
CA THR A 300 -16.85 6.75 -23.49
C THR A 300 -17.48 8.09 -23.86
N PRO A 301 -17.00 9.22 -23.31
CA PRO A 301 -17.55 10.55 -23.62
C PRO A 301 -17.20 10.95 -25.06
N ARG A 302 -18.10 11.70 -25.69
CA ARG A 302 -17.86 12.22 -27.03
C ARG A 302 -16.64 13.16 -27.03
N GLY A 303 -15.68 12.86 -27.91
CA GLY A 303 -14.41 13.60 -27.99
C GLY A 303 -13.45 13.32 -26.82
N GLY A 304 -13.75 12.34 -26.00
CA GLY A 304 -12.88 11.93 -24.89
C GLY A 304 -11.72 11.05 -25.35
N ARG A 305 -10.55 11.34 -24.80
CA ARG A 305 -9.35 10.50 -24.93
C ARG A 305 -9.14 9.78 -23.61
N LEU A 306 -9.07 8.46 -23.63
CA LEU A 306 -8.72 7.65 -22.46
C LEU A 306 -7.32 8.04 -21.96
N VAL A 307 -7.19 8.33 -20.68
CA VAL A 307 -5.93 8.74 -20.03
C VAL A 307 -5.44 7.67 -19.08
N ASN A 308 -6.38 7.07 -18.34
CA ASN A 308 -6.08 6.00 -17.38
C ASN A 308 -7.29 5.08 -17.24
N GLU A 309 -7.03 3.83 -16.92
CA GLU A 309 -8.05 2.85 -16.50
C GLU A 309 -7.41 1.88 -15.51
N GLY A 310 -8.24 1.24 -14.67
CA GLY A 310 -7.73 0.31 -13.68
C GLY A 310 -8.78 -0.19 -12.72
N VAL A 311 -8.28 -0.81 -11.64
CA VAL A 311 -9.04 -1.36 -10.53
C VAL A 311 -8.52 -0.74 -9.24
N LEU A 312 -9.41 -0.23 -8.39
CA LEU A 312 -9.04 0.32 -7.09
C LEU A 312 -8.78 -0.78 -6.05
N GLY A 313 -9.67 -1.77 -6.01
CA GLY A 313 -9.67 -2.79 -5.00
C GLY A 313 -10.18 -2.33 -3.63
N GLU A 314 -10.29 -3.26 -2.71
CA GLU A 314 -10.81 -2.98 -1.36
C GLU A 314 -9.95 -1.97 -0.59
N VAL A 315 -8.61 -2.04 -0.72
CA VAL A 315 -7.69 -1.15 0.00
C VAL A 315 -7.95 0.32 -0.32
N TYR A 316 -8.04 0.68 -1.60
CA TYR A 316 -8.31 2.08 -1.96
C TYR A 316 -9.71 2.53 -1.60
N LEU A 317 -10.70 1.62 -1.64
CA LEU A 317 -12.05 1.94 -1.19
C LEU A 317 -12.10 2.16 0.33
N ARG A 318 -11.36 1.40 1.12
CA ARG A 318 -11.16 1.67 2.56
C ARG A 318 -10.57 3.07 2.80
N THR A 319 -9.50 3.40 2.06
CA THR A 319 -8.89 4.75 2.13
C THR A 319 -9.88 5.85 1.73
N LEU A 320 -10.71 5.61 0.70
CA LEU A 320 -11.76 6.54 0.28
C LEU A 320 -12.76 6.80 1.40
N LEU A 321 -13.21 5.79 2.12
CA LEU A 321 -14.16 5.94 3.22
C LEU A 321 -13.55 6.70 4.40
N GLY A 322 -12.26 6.47 4.67
CA GLY A 322 -11.50 7.09 5.74
C GLY A 322 -11.64 6.38 7.08
N GLU A 323 -10.94 6.91 8.08
CA GLU A 323 -10.79 6.31 9.40
C GLU A 323 -12.15 6.07 10.10
N GLY A 324 -12.31 4.84 10.59
CA GLY A 324 -13.51 4.38 11.31
C GLY A 324 -14.64 3.84 10.42
N GLU A 325 -14.53 3.96 9.10
CA GLU A 325 -15.53 3.44 8.14
C GLU A 325 -14.96 2.36 7.21
N GLU A 326 -13.73 1.92 7.42
CA GLU A 326 -12.97 1.02 6.53
C GLU A 326 -13.71 -0.31 6.31
N ARG A 327 -14.40 -0.81 7.34
CA ARG A 327 -15.17 -2.05 7.27
C ARG A 327 -16.34 -2.01 6.31
N ALA A 328 -16.83 -0.83 5.96
CA ALA A 328 -17.89 -0.72 4.98
C ALA A 328 -17.44 -1.02 3.54
N ALA A 329 -16.13 -1.23 3.32
CA ALA A 329 -15.60 -1.74 2.06
C ALA A 329 -15.47 -3.28 2.04
N GLU A 330 -15.71 -3.98 3.16
CA GLU A 330 -15.75 -5.44 3.19
C GLU A 330 -16.86 -5.97 2.27
N GLY A 331 -16.63 -7.11 1.64
CA GLY A 331 -17.55 -7.65 0.63
C GLY A 331 -17.43 -6.97 -0.74
N TRP A 332 -16.31 -6.27 -0.98
CA TRP A 332 -15.95 -5.84 -2.32
C TRP A 332 -15.82 -7.07 -3.25
N GLY A 333 -16.56 -7.08 -4.36
CA GLY A 333 -16.51 -8.19 -5.30
C GLY A 333 -15.83 -7.86 -6.61
N GLY A 334 -15.48 -6.58 -6.83
CA GLY A 334 -14.81 -6.10 -8.03
C GLY A 334 -15.12 -4.64 -8.33
N ASP A 335 -14.22 -3.97 -9.03
CA ASP A 335 -14.46 -2.64 -9.58
C ASP A 335 -13.67 -2.41 -10.88
N ALA A 336 -14.02 -1.37 -11.59
CA ALA A 336 -13.22 -0.82 -12.67
C ALA A 336 -13.50 0.68 -12.81
N PHE A 337 -12.52 1.42 -13.32
CA PHE A 337 -12.69 2.81 -13.68
C PHE A 337 -12.02 3.16 -15.00
N ARG A 338 -12.49 4.25 -15.59
CA ARG A 338 -11.87 4.92 -16.73
C ARG A 338 -11.78 6.42 -16.49
N LEU A 339 -10.62 6.98 -16.76
CA LEU A 339 -10.34 8.41 -16.69
C LEU A 339 -10.13 8.96 -18.10
N PHE A 340 -10.88 9.99 -18.44
CA PHE A 340 -10.84 10.63 -19.75
C PHE A 340 -10.35 12.07 -19.68
N ASP A 341 -9.66 12.49 -20.71
CA ASP A 341 -9.43 13.88 -21.06
C ASP A 341 -10.43 14.29 -22.14
N VAL A 342 -11.23 15.31 -21.87
CA VAL A 342 -12.24 15.86 -22.79
C VAL A 342 -11.97 17.33 -22.97
N GLY A 343 -11.19 17.68 -24.00
CA GLY A 343 -10.83 19.09 -24.25
C GLY A 343 -10.05 19.76 -23.10
N GLY A 344 -9.16 19.02 -22.43
CA GLY A 344 -8.38 19.48 -21.29
C GLY A 344 -9.11 19.37 -19.94
N ARG A 345 -10.35 18.91 -19.91
CA ARG A 345 -11.13 18.62 -18.71
C ARG A 345 -11.05 17.15 -18.34
N THR A 346 -11.23 16.85 -17.06
CA THR A 346 -11.21 15.49 -16.54
C THR A 346 -12.62 14.95 -16.39
N LEU A 347 -12.84 13.73 -16.84
CA LEU A 347 -14.02 12.92 -16.51
C LEU A 347 -13.57 11.55 -16.04
N LEU A 348 -13.96 11.17 -14.84
CA LEU A 348 -13.82 9.81 -14.31
C LEU A 348 -15.17 9.11 -14.31
N PHE A 349 -15.16 7.87 -14.70
CA PHE A 349 -16.30 6.96 -14.62
C PHE A 349 -15.85 5.67 -13.95
N GLY A 350 -16.37 5.38 -12.75
CA GLY A 350 -16.05 4.21 -11.97
C GLY A 350 -17.29 3.42 -11.58
N ARG A 351 -17.15 2.11 -11.44
CA ARG A 351 -18.19 1.20 -10.99
C ARG A 351 -17.59 0.12 -10.10
N SER A 352 -18.26 -0.18 -8.98
CA SER A 352 -17.96 -1.32 -8.12
C SER A 352 -19.14 -2.29 -8.01
N VAL A 353 -18.85 -3.57 -7.79
CA VAL A 353 -19.83 -4.62 -7.48
C VAL A 353 -19.48 -5.27 -6.16
N TRP A 354 -20.46 -5.85 -5.46
CA TRP A 354 -20.37 -6.26 -4.07
C TRP A 354 -20.88 -7.70 -3.91
N ASP A 355 -20.36 -8.44 -2.94
CA ASP A 355 -20.73 -9.83 -2.71
C ASP A 355 -22.22 -9.98 -2.38
N SER A 356 -22.77 -9.03 -1.67
CA SER A 356 -24.18 -8.98 -1.38
C SER A 356 -24.80 -7.57 -1.59
N PRO A 357 -26.13 -7.47 -1.74
CA PRO A 357 -26.82 -6.18 -1.71
C PRO A 357 -26.69 -5.44 -0.39
N GLU A 358 -26.36 -6.14 0.70
CA GLU A 358 -26.12 -5.56 2.01
C GLU A 358 -24.78 -4.85 2.06
N ASP A 359 -23.70 -5.49 1.57
CA ASP A 359 -22.35 -4.91 1.48
C ASP A 359 -22.38 -3.66 0.58
N MET A 360 -23.05 -3.74 -0.57
CA MET A 360 -23.26 -2.58 -1.43
C MET A 360 -23.91 -1.41 -0.69
N ARG A 361 -24.95 -1.67 0.12
CA ARG A 361 -25.64 -0.61 0.88
C ARG A 361 -24.77 -0.04 1.99
N HIS A 362 -23.97 -0.89 2.66
CA HIS A 362 -23.02 -0.46 3.68
C HIS A 362 -21.99 0.50 3.09
N PHE A 363 -21.37 0.11 1.97
CA PHE A 363 -20.42 0.97 1.27
C PHE A 363 -21.02 2.27 0.80
N LEU A 364 -22.17 2.23 0.10
CA LEU A 364 -22.82 3.43 -0.42
C LEU A 364 -23.16 4.40 0.72
N THR A 365 -23.72 3.89 1.82
CA THR A 365 -24.08 4.71 2.97
C THR A 365 -22.85 5.36 3.63
N ALA A 366 -21.76 4.61 3.77
CA ALA A 366 -20.50 5.14 4.30
C ALA A 366 -19.88 6.19 3.37
N ALA A 367 -19.90 5.93 2.06
CA ALA A 367 -19.41 6.87 1.06
C ALA A 367 -20.23 8.17 1.06
N GLU A 368 -21.56 8.09 1.08
CA GLU A 368 -22.43 9.27 1.17
C GLU A 368 -22.18 10.07 2.46
N ARG A 369 -22.00 9.40 3.61
CA ARG A 369 -21.62 10.07 4.88
C ARG A 369 -20.28 10.79 4.75
N ARG A 370 -19.26 10.13 4.20
CA ARG A 370 -17.95 10.72 3.98
C ARG A 370 -18.03 11.94 3.07
N PHE A 371 -18.67 11.83 1.91
CA PHE A 371 -18.81 12.94 0.96
C PHE A 371 -19.64 14.08 1.55
N THR A 372 -20.70 13.80 2.30
CA THR A 372 -21.49 14.81 3.01
C THR A 372 -20.67 15.54 4.09
N ARG A 373 -19.85 14.81 4.83
CA ARG A 373 -18.97 15.39 5.86
C ARG A 373 -17.93 16.34 5.25
N VAL A 374 -17.37 15.99 4.09
CA VAL A 374 -16.29 16.75 3.45
C VAL A 374 -16.82 17.88 2.58
N HIS A 375 -17.91 17.66 1.87
CA HIS A 375 -18.39 18.58 0.81
C HIS A 375 -19.77 19.18 1.10
N GLY A 376 -20.41 18.83 2.22
CA GLY A 376 -21.76 19.27 2.55
C GLY A 376 -22.86 18.40 1.91
N ALA A 377 -24.10 18.84 2.06
CA ALA A 377 -25.25 18.09 1.54
C ALA A 377 -25.24 17.98 0.01
N PRO A 378 -25.60 16.81 -0.55
CA PRO A 378 -25.64 16.63 -1.99
C PRO A 378 -26.83 17.35 -2.65
N GLU A 379 -26.63 17.70 -3.90
CA GLU A 379 -27.73 17.99 -4.81
C GLU A 379 -28.13 16.71 -5.56
N TRP A 380 -29.43 16.39 -5.59
CA TRP A 380 -29.89 15.19 -6.28
C TRP A 380 -30.17 15.49 -7.76
N ARG A 381 -29.45 14.77 -8.64
CA ARG A 381 -29.62 14.89 -10.09
C ARG A 381 -29.67 13.50 -10.72
N GLN A 382 -30.74 13.16 -11.42
CA GLN A 382 -30.91 11.90 -12.16
C GLN A 382 -30.66 10.65 -11.31
N GLY A 383 -31.05 10.70 -10.03
CA GLY A 383 -30.83 9.61 -9.08
C GLY A 383 -29.41 9.50 -8.56
N TYR A 384 -28.54 10.48 -8.76
CA TYR A 384 -27.23 10.62 -8.16
C TYR A 384 -27.23 11.65 -7.04
N ALA A 385 -26.55 11.35 -5.96
CA ALA A 385 -26.12 12.31 -4.96
C ALA A 385 -24.88 13.04 -5.50
N VAL A 386 -25.01 14.32 -5.87
CA VAL A 386 -23.95 15.13 -6.47
C VAL A 386 -23.37 16.09 -5.45
N TYR A 387 -22.07 15.97 -5.19
CA TYR A 387 -21.32 16.80 -4.26
C TYR A 387 -20.42 17.78 -5.00
N ALA A 388 -20.18 18.96 -4.41
CA ALA A 388 -19.40 20.03 -5.01
C ALA A 388 -18.14 20.36 -4.18
N SER A 389 -16.97 20.41 -4.83
CA SER A 389 -15.69 20.78 -4.22
C SER A 389 -14.90 21.67 -5.19
N GLY A 390 -14.96 22.99 -5.01
CA GLY A 390 -14.37 23.91 -5.97
C GLY A 390 -14.93 23.68 -7.39
N PRO A 391 -14.06 23.44 -8.40
CA PRO A 391 -14.51 23.10 -9.75
C PRO A 391 -15.04 21.66 -9.84
N TRP A 392 -14.63 20.77 -8.93
CA TRP A 392 -14.97 19.35 -8.99
C TRP A 392 -16.42 19.07 -8.59
N ARG A 393 -16.98 18.06 -9.24
CA ARG A 393 -18.27 17.46 -8.90
C ARG A 393 -18.08 15.94 -8.81
N PHE A 394 -18.62 15.35 -7.75
CA PHE A 394 -18.63 13.92 -7.49
C PHE A 394 -20.05 13.43 -7.41
N ALA A 395 -20.40 12.46 -8.22
CA ALA A 395 -21.74 11.89 -8.30
C ALA A 395 -21.71 10.41 -7.90
N LEU A 396 -22.53 10.05 -6.90
CA LEU A 396 -22.65 8.68 -6.39
C LEU A 396 -24.08 8.18 -6.59
N ALA A 397 -24.24 6.95 -7.04
CA ALA A 397 -25.54 6.29 -7.12
C ALA A 397 -25.45 4.77 -7.07
N PRO A 398 -26.45 4.06 -6.53
CA PRO A 398 -26.60 2.63 -6.77
C PRO A 398 -27.00 2.41 -8.22
N ARG A 399 -26.36 1.46 -8.92
CA ARG A 399 -26.64 1.11 -10.31
C ARG A 399 -26.39 -0.38 -10.55
N ALA A 400 -27.38 -1.07 -11.13
CA ALA A 400 -27.23 -2.46 -11.62
C ALA A 400 -26.50 -3.40 -10.65
N GLY A 401 -26.89 -3.41 -9.37
CA GLY A 401 -26.28 -4.26 -8.35
C GLY A 401 -24.89 -3.83 -7.87
N GLY A 402 -24.50 -2.59 -8.14
CA GLY A 402 -23.24 -2.00 -7.70
C GLY A 402 -23.37 -0.52 -7.36
N VAL A 403 -22.23 0.14 -7.10
CA VAL A 403 -22.14 1.57 -6.88
C VAL A 403 -21.40 2.21 -8.04
N GLN A 404 -21.96 3.27 -8.58
CA GLN A 404 -21.35 4.09 -9.61
C GLN A 404 -20.85 5.39 -9.02
N LEU A 405 -19.59 5.74 -9.34
CA LEU A 405 -18.98 7.02 -9.05
C LEU A 405 -18.60 7.69 -10.38
N VAL A 406 -19.09 8.91 -10.58
CA VAL A 406 -18.71 9.74 -11.73
C VAL A 406 -18.22 11.08 -11.20
N SER A 407 -17.07 11.55 -11.68
CA SER A 407 -16.55 12.85 -11.25
C SER A 407 -15.97 13.64 -12.42
N SER A 408 -16.02 14.96 -12.31
CA SER A 408 -15.45 15.87 -13.31
C SER A 408 -15.10 17.22 -12.69
N ASP A 409 -14.09 17.88 -13.23
CA ASP A 409 -13.75 19.29 -13.00
C ASP A 409 -14.56 20.25 -13.90
N ASP A 410 -15.50 19.71 -14.69
CA ASP A 410 -16.46 20.46 -15.50
C ASP A 410 -17.88 19.98 -15.21
N PRO A 411 -18.74 20.86 -14.60
CA PRO A 411 -20.10 20.50 -14.26
C PRO A 411 -20.98 20.16 -15.47
N LEU A 412 -20.71 20.73 -16.67
CA LEU A 412 -21.48 20.44 -17.88
C LEU A 412 -21.12 19.07 -18.43
N LEU A 413 -19.82 18.72 -18.38
CA LEU A 413 -19.33 17.41 -18.78
C LEU A 413 -19.89 16.32 -17.86
N LEU A 414 -19.91 16.57 -16.54
CA LEU A 414 -20.55 15.66 -15.60
C LEU A 414 -22.02 15.46 -15.93
N ALA A 415 -22.79 16.57 -16.12
CA ALA A 415 -24.20 16.49 -16.41
C ALA A 415 -24.52 15.72 -17.70
N ASP A 416 -23.63 15.78 -18.70
CA ASP A 416 -23.74 14.99 -19.93
C ASP A 416 -23.46 13.49 -19.65
N ALA A 417 -22.42 13.19 -18.89
CA ALA A 417 -22.10 11.82 -18.51
C ALA A 417 -23.24 11.14 -17.72
N LEU A 418 -23.86 11.86 -16.77
CA LEU A 418 -24.96 11.31 -15.98
C LEU A 418 -26.23 11.04 -16.86
N ARG A 419 -26.48 11.84 -17.91
CA ARG A 419 -27.57 11.58 -18.86
C ARG A 419 -27.32 10.37 -19.74
N SER A 420 -26.07 10.15 -20.09
CA SER A 420 -25.66 9.09 -21.02
C SER A 420 -25.45 7.73 -20.34
N SER A 421 -25.44 7.71 -19.00
CA SER A 421 -25.35 6.46 -18.22
C SER A 421 -26.68 5.73 -18.30
N PRO A 422 -26.77 4.50 -18.84
CA PRO A 422 -28.00 3.74 -18.88
C PRO A 422 -28.50 3.48 -17.46
N GLY A 423 -29.53 4.22 -17.07
CA GLY A 423 -30.28 3.99 -15.83
C GLY A 423 -31.27 2.87 -16.04
N GLU A 424 -31.09 1.73 -15.41
CA GLU A 424 -32.21 0.86 -15.10
C GLU A 424 -33.07 1.60 -14.06
N GLY A 425 -34.37 1.65 -14.31
CA GLY A 425 -35.35 2.48 -13.65
C GLY A 425 -35.18 2.66 -12.15
N SER A 426 -35.11 3.91 -11.73
CA SER A 426 -35.23 4.33 -10.34
C SER A 426 -36.53 3.80 -9.76
N PRO A 427 -36.56 3.18 -8.58
CA PRO A 427 -37.78 3.21 -7.77
C PRO A 427 -37.94 4.67 -7.33
N GLU A 428 -39.04 5.31 -7.78
CA GLU A 428 -39.48 6.60 -7.24
C GLU A 428 -39.49 6.50 -5.69
N PRO A 429 -39.00 7.53 -4.96
CA PRO A 429 -39.18 7.56 -3.51
C PRO A 429 -40.69 7.55 -3.26
N GLY A 430 -41.12 6.49 -2.54
CA GLY A 430 -42.51 6.23 -2.26
C GLY A 430 -43.22 7.45 -1.74
N ARG A 431 -44.28 7.86 -2.44
CA ARG A 431 -45.36 8.70 -1.87
C ARG A 431 -45.85 7.95 -0.60
N ALA A 432 -45.45 8.45 0.55
CA ALA A 432 -46.15 8.12 1.80
C ALA A 432 -47.61 8.56 1.59
N GLY A 433 -48.50 7.61 1.49
CA GLY A 433 -49.91 7.85 1.53
C GLY A 433 -50.26 8.52 2.84
N ALA A 434 -50.85 9.68 2.78
CA ALA A 434 -51.58 10.28 3.87
C ALA A 434 -52.93 9.57 4.04
N PRO A 435 -53.46 9.47 5.26
CA PRO A 435 -54.63 8.70 5.62
C PRO A 435 -55.93 9.13 5.00
#